data_2aba2ba3d10580fcab36ad7339332821
#
_entry.id   2aba2ba3d10580fcab36ad7339332821
#
_cell.length_a   1.000
_cell.length_b   1.000
_cell.length_c   1.000
_cell.angle_alpha   90.00
_cell.angle_beta   90.00
_cell.angle_gamma   90.00
#
_symmetry.space_group_name_H-M   'P 1'
#
loop_
_entity.id
_entity.type
_entity.pdbx_description
1 polymer ?
#
loop_
_entity_poly.entity_id
_entity_poly.type
_entity_poly.pdbx_seq_one_letter_code
_entity_poly.pdbx_strand_id
1 'polypeptide(L)'
;MEQVPLHCCRIEHRMDFQQSLITTVHDYSLGNLDAIDFNRELQQRPTALLIPCLMEEFKRPALSLIRDTLSKLTGLSSLVIALSAESIEDVTAAEAFFADMPFPVQVHWTNGPAVREVLSSMGSLGLDLTGPPGKGWAVWQGLGVACQQAEVIGLFDADIRTFGSGYPERMLRPLLNPSHGMAYVKAFYSRLSLETQALQGRATRLFVGPLLASLEQIFGTLPYLRYLQTFRYPLAGEFAFTRDLAMNLRIPSDWGLEMGLLSEVYRHVAPSRITQVDLGLFDHKHKSLGEKPGEGLQRMASEIFCTVLRSLMEHEGCVMSMDQLPTLEVLYRRVGEDRVRQFGLDSAINRLPYDRHGEELALHRFADLLRPSLSRLLASTIAHQLPSWSRLNSCNPSFAMDLAYAGRAGRQSPSYTPSAIRLRRPNHSPSKLQIQANSSTTSAA
;
A
#
# COMPACT_ATOMS: atom_id res chain seq x y z
N MET A 1 36.85 -37.77 9.81
CA MET A 1 35.41 -37.50 9.81
C MET A 1 35.14 -36.56 10.99
N GLU A 2 35.31 -35.27 10.73
CA GLU A 2 35.02 -34.22 11.74
C GLU A 2 33.54 -33.87 11.67
N GLN A 3 32.89 -34.01 12.83
CA GLN A 3 31.50 -33.61 13.03
C GLN A 3 31.43 -32.10 13.04
N VAL A 4 30.79 -31.52 12.02
CA VAL A 4 30.39 -30.12 12.01
C VAL A 4 29.26 -29.94 13.04
N PRO A 5 29.38 -29.06 14.05
CA PRO A 5 28.30 -28.85 15.01
C PRO A 5 27.18 -28.10 14.31
N LEU A 6 26.01 -28.72 14.27
CA LEU A 6 24.73 -28.07 13.95
C LEU A 6 24.48 -26.94 14.99
N HIS A 7 24.82 -25.72 14.61
CA HIS A 7 24.35 -24.56 15.34
C HIS A 7 22.82 -24.44 15.12
N CYS A 8 22.12 -25.09 16.04
CA CYS A 8 20.69 -24.85 16.23
C CYS A 8 20.53 -23.39 16.69
N CYS A 9 20.27 -22.49 15.75
CA CYS A 9 19.77 -21.16 16.11
C CYS A 9 18.44 -21.32 16.84
N ARG A 10 18.48 -21.42 18.16
CA ARG A 10 17.31 -21.21 19.00
C ARG A 10 16.82 -19.79 18.73
N ILE A 11 15.74 -19.70 17.95
CA ILE A 11 14.94 -18.47 17.87
C ILE A 11 14.28 -18.34 19.24
N GLU A 12 14.86 -17.52 20.09
CA GLU A 12 14.19 -17.10 21.31
C GLU A 12 12.94 -16.32 20.88
N HIS A 13 11.77 -16.92 21.10
CA HIS A 13 10.51 -16.20 21.06
C HIS A 13 10.52 -15.19 22.18
N ARG A 14 10.95 -13.96 21.87
CA ARG A 14 10.99 -12.87 22.84
C ARG A 14 9.58 -12.33 23.02
N MET A 15 9.21 -12.06 24.28
CA MET A 15 7.92 -11.56 24.70
C MET A 15 7.54 -10.22 24.05
N ASP A 16 6.25 -9.88 24.05
CA ASP A 16 5.62 -8.76 23.34
C ASP A 16 6.19 -7.36 23.61
N PHE A 17 6.83 -7.14 24.74
CA PHE A 17 7.54 -5.89 25.05
C PHE A 17 8.92 -5.78 24.38
N GLN A 18 9.35 -6.81 23.68
CA GLN A 18 10.63 -6.77 22.97
C GLN A 18 10.41 -6.31 21.54
N GLN A 19 11.29 -5.44 21.12
CA GLN A 19 11.36 -5.03 19.72
C GLN A 19 11.80 -6.24 18.89
N SER A 20 11.06 -6.51 17.81
CA SER A 20 11.40 -7.56 16.85
C SER A 20 12.33 -7.04 15.75
N LEU A 21 12.11 -7.46 14.51
CA LEU A 21 12.87 -6.98 13.35
C LEU A 21 12.64 -5.48 13.08
N ILE A 22 11.44 -4.99 13.39
CA ILE A 22 11.04 -3.58 13.24
C ILE A 22 10.63 -2.99 14.58
N THR A 23 10.66 -1.66 14.70
CA THR A 23 10.20 -0.98 15.91
C THR A 23 8.68 -1.10 16.06
N THR A 24 8.22 -1.44 17.27
CA THR A 24 6.79 -1.48 17.61
C THR A 24 6.48 -0.42 18.65
N VAL A 25 5.56 0.50 18.32
CA VAL A 25 5.08 1.55 19.23
C VAL A 25 3.73 1.12 19.78
N HIS A 26 3.71 0.76 21.06
CA HIS A 26 2.52 0.33 21.77
C HIS A 26 1.69 1.51 22.25
N ASP A 27 0.40 1.28 22.47
CA ASP A 27 -0.46 2.19 23.19
C ASP A 27 -0.36 1.90 24.70
N TYR A 28 0.32 2.78 25.43
CA TYR A 28 0.46 2.66 26.87
C TYR A 28 -0.68 3.34 27.65
N SER A 29 -1.62 3.96 26.97
CA SER A 29 -2.77 4.69 27.58
C SER A 29 -2.34 5.70 28.65
N LEU A 30 -1.18 6.34 28.49
CA LEU A 30 -0.60 7.29 29.46
C LEU A 30 -1.26 8.68 29.48
N GLY A 31 -2.48 8.79 28.95
CA GLY A 31 -3.20 10.04 28.88
C GLY A 31 -3.03 10.77 27.55
N ASN A 32 -3.54 12.00 27.47
CA ASN A 32 -3.47 12.79 26.26
C ASN A 32 -2.02 13.17 25.96
N LEU A 33 -1.53 12.69 24.83
CA LEU A 33 -0.36 13.26 24.21
C LEU A 33 -0.66 14.76 23.96
N ASP A 34 0.29 15.64 24.22
CA ASP A 34 0.04 17.05 24.16
C ASP A 34 -0.24 17.49 22.72
N ALA A 35 -1.51 17.81 22.42
CA ALA A 35 -1.94 18.23 21.08
C ALA A 35 -1.25 19.53 20.62
N ILE A 36 -0.82 20.38 21.57
CA ILE A 36 -0.07 21.60 21.27
C ILE A 36 1.31 21.27 20.72
N ASP A 37 1.99 20.31 21.32
CA ASP A 37 3.30 19.86 20.84
C ASP A 37 3.20 19.18 19.47
N PHE A 38 2.18 18.38 19.24
CA PHE A 38 1.99 17.74 17.95
C PHE A 38 1.77 18.74 16.80
N ASN A 39 0.94 19.76 16.99
CA ASN A 39 0.77 20.83 15.99
C ASN A 39 2.07 21.60 15.72
N ARG A 40 2.91 21.80 16.73
CA ARG A 40 4.22 22.43 16.58
C ARG A 40 5.18 21.52 15.78
N GLU A 41 5.19 20.21 16.05
CA GLU A 41 5.98 19.23 15.29
C GLU A 41 5.57 19.22 13.82
N LEU A 42 4.25 19.25 13.51
CA LEU A 42 3.74 19.33 12.13
C LEU A 42 4.18 20.60 11.40
N GLN A 43 4.26 21.74 12.10
CA GLN A 43 4.75 23.00 11.52
C GLN A 43 6.24 22.98 11.19
N GLN A 44 7.04 22.19 11.93
CA GLN A 44 8.48 22.09 11.73
C GLN A 44 8.85 21.21 10.53
N ARG A 45 7.99 20.26 10.16
CA ARG A 45 8.21 19.36 9.04
C ARG A 45 6.99 19.30 8.13
N PRO A 46 7.07 19.80 6.88
CA PRO A 46 5.95 19.81 5.96
C PRO A 46 5.31 18.44 5.82
N THR A 47 4.05 18.32 6.22
CA THR A 47 3.33 17.05 6.32
C THR A 47 2.00 17.12 5.60
N ALA A 48 1.71 16.14 4.74
CA ALA A 48 0.43 15.97 4.09
C ALA A 48 -0.28 14.70 4.56
N LEU A 49 -1.61 14.75 4.56
CA LEU A 49 -2.44 13.56 4.64
C LEU A 49 -3.05 13.24 3.28
N LEU A 50 -3.19 11.96 2.99
CA LEU A 50 -3.82 11.42 1.78
C LEU A 50 -4.98 10.51 2.18
N ILE A 51 -6.16 10.78 1.62
CA ILE A 51 -7.36 9.96 1.83
C ILE A 51 -7.90 9.55 0.45
N PRO A 52 -7.73 8.27 0.04
CA PRO A 52 -8.46 7.73 -1.10
C PRO A 52 -9.94 7.64 -0.76
N CYS A 53 -10.82 8.18 -1.62
CA CYS A 53 -12.23 8.34 -1.31
C CYS A 53 -13.14 8.05 -2.52
N LEU A 54 -14.28 7.42 -2.24
CA LEU A 54 -15.39 7.28 -3.17
C LEU A 54 -16.51 8.26 -2.78
N MET A 55 -17.31 8.71 -3.74
CA MET A 55 -18.43 9.62 -3.45
C MET A 55 -19.45 9.09 -2.45
N GLU A 56 -19.61 7.76 -2.39
CA GLU A 56 -20.53 7.16 -1.42
C GLU A 56 -20.11 7.41 0.05
N GLU A 57 -18.83 7.65 0.33
CA GLU A 57 -18.34 7.89 1.70
C GLU A 57 -18.78 9.26 2.24
N PHE A 58 -19.07 10.23 1.38
CA PHE A 58 -19.63 11.54 1.78
C PHE A 58 -21.02 11.44 2.41
N LYS A 59 -21.75 10.36 2.13
CA LYS A 59 -23.07 10.07 2.71
C LYS A 59 -22.98 9.33 4.04
N ARG A 60 -21.77 9.04 4.55
CA ARG A 60 -21.52 8.21 5.72
C ARG A 60 -20.92 9.02 6.87
N PRO A 61 -21.23 8.66 8.11
CA PRO A 61 -20.75 9.41 9.29
C PRO A 61 -19.23 9.34 9.48
N ALA A 62 -18.56 8.30 8.96
CA ALA A 62 -17.13 8.12 9.13
C ALA A 62 -16.31 9.27 8.54
N LEU A 63 -16.61 9.69 7.31
CA LEU A 63 -15.87 10.79 6.68
C LEU A 63 -16.08 12.13 7.40
N SER A 64 -17.29 12.40 7.92
CA SER A 64 -17.56 13.57 8.74
C SER A 64 -16.76 13.53 10.05
N LEU A 65 -16.70 12.37 10.72
CA LEU A 65 -15.87 12.21 11.93
C LEU A 65 -14.37 12.46 11.63
N ILE A 66 -13.88 11.95 10.50
CA ILE A 66 -12.49 12.18 10.06
C ILE A 66 -12.27 13.67 9.83
N ARG A 67 -13.12 14.36 9.07
CA ARG A 67 -13.04 15.80 8.82
C ARG A 67 -13.02 16.60 10.14
N ASP A 68 -13.98 16.33 11.03
CA ASP A 68 -14.12 17.05 12.30
C ASP A 68 -12.94 16.78 13.27
N THR A 69 -12.32 15.61 13.16
CA THR A 69 -11.10 15.29 13.91
C THR A 69 -9.89 16.01 13.33
N LEU A 70 -9.73 16.00 12.00
CA LEU A 70 -8.62 16.65 11.32
C LEU A 70 -8.70 18.17 11.40
N SER A 71 -9.89 18.77 11.47
CA SER A 71 -10.05 20.23 11.60
C SER A 71 -9.42 20.83 12.88
N LYS A 72 -9.08 19.99 13.87
CA LYS A 72 -8.37 20.36 15.09
C LYS A 72 -6.86 20.47 14.90
N LEU A 73 -6.34 19.97 13.78
CA LEU A 73 -4.92 20.08 13.44
C LEU A 73 -4.67 21.41 12.71
N THR A 74 -3.68 22.17 13.16
CA THR A 74 -3.36 23.49 12.57
C THR A 74 -2.01 23.51 11.88
N GLY A 75 -1.23 22.43 11.99
CA GLY A 75 0.14 22.34 11.47
C GLY A 75 0.29 21.57 10.18
N LEU A 76 -0.76 20.97 9.61
CA LEU A 76 -0.68 20.24 8.35
C LEU A 76 -0.42 21.19 7.16
N SER A 77 0.47 20.77 6.27
CA SER A 77 0.76 21.49 5.03
C SER A 77 -0.36 21.34 4.02
N SER A 78 -0.99 20.17 3.95
CA SER A 78 -2.12 19.90 3.06
C SER A 78 -2.86 18.60 3.39
N LEU A 79 -4.11 18.51 2.91
CA LEU A 79 -4.88 17.28 2.82
C LEU A 79 -5.20 17.03 1.35
N VAL A 80 -4.87 15.84 0.86
CA VAL A 80 -5.17 15.38 -0.50
C VAL A 80 -6.29 14.34 -0.42
N ILE A 81 -7.42 14.63 -1.05
CA ILE A 81 -8.53 13.69 -1.23
C ILE A 81 -8.41 13.10 -2.64
N ALA A 82 -7.94 11.86 -2.74
CA ALA A 82 -7.87 11.15 -4.02
C ALA A 82 -9.26 10.57 -4.34
N LEU A 83 -10.08 11.39 -4.99
CA LEU A 83 -11.51 11.16 -5.20
C LEU A 83 -11.77 10.42 -6.51
N SER A 84 -12.53 9.31 -6.44
CA SER A 84 -13.18 8.73 -7.61
C SER A 84 -14.63 9.24 -7.67
N ALA A 85 -14.97 10.00 -8.72
CA ALA A 85 -16.26 10.66 -8.91
C ALA A 85 -16.80 10.45 -10.33
N GLU A 86 -18.11 10.51 -10.48
CA GLU A 86 -18.77 10.32 -11.77
C GLU A 86 -18.92 11.65 -12.55
N SER A 87 -19.00 12.77 -11.83
CA SER A 87 -19.27 14.08 -12.41
C SER A 87 -18.45 15.21 -11.75
N ILE A 88 -18.44 16.38 -12.37
CA ILE A 88 -17.83 17.59 -11.83
C ILE A 88 -18.59 18.12 -10.63
N GLU A 89 -19.90 17.92 -10.59
CA GLU A 89 -20.78 18.30 -9.49
C GLU A 89 -20.40 17.54 -8.22
N ASP A 90 -20.06 16.26 -8.34
CA ASP A 90 -19.55 15.44 -7.26
C ASP A 90 -18.24 16.00 -6.69
N VAL A 91 -17.32 16.42 -7.57
CA VAL A 91 -16.04 17.01 -7.17
C VAL A 91 -16.27 18.35 -6.46
N THR A 92 -17.15 19.19 -7.00
CA THR A 92 -17.52 20.48 -6.38
C THR A 92 -18.16 20.27 -5.00
N ALA A 93 -19.03 19.27 -4.86
CA ALA A 93 -19.62 18.90 -3.57
C ALA A 93 -18.55 18.44 -2.56
N ALA A 94 -17.56 17.66 -3.02
CA ALA A 94 -16.44 17.25 -2.18
C ALA A 94 -15.54 18.44 -1.76
N GLU A 95 -15.27 19.38 -2.64
CA GLU A 95 -14.54 20.62 -2.31
C GLU A 95 -15.31 21.44 -1.27
N ALA A 96 -16.62 21.60 -1.44
CA ALA A 96 -17.47 22.31 -0.48
C ALA A 96 -17.50 21.61 0.90
N PHE A 97 -17.48 20.27 0.94
CA PHE A 97 -17.44 19.51 2.19
C PHE A 97 -16.20 19.80 3.04
N PHE A 98 -15.07 20.10 2.42
CA PHE A 98 -13.80 20.38 3.10
C PHE A 98 -13.43 21.86 3.10
N ALA A 99 -14.33 22.78 2.73
CA ALA A 99 -14.01 24.18 2.55
C ALA A 99 -13.54 24.89 3.85
N ASP A 100 -14.03 24.44 5.01
CA ASP A 100 -13.77 25.07 6.32
C ASP A 100 -12.52 24.48 7.03
N MET A 101 -11.70 23.68 6.34
CA MET A 101 -10.50 23.10 6.96
C MET A 101 -9.43 24.18 7.21
N PRO A 102 -8.70 24.12 8.35
CA PRO A 102 -7.70 25.15 8.73
C PRO A 102 -6.39 25.06 7.93
N PHE A 103 -6.30 24.19 6.96
CA PHE A 103 -5.16 23.96 6.07
C PHE A 103 -5.64 23.72 4.64
N PRO A 104 -4.78 23.86 3.64
CA PRO A 104 -5.14 23.64 2.25
C PRO A 104 -5.65 22.21 2.02
N VAL A 105 -6.80 22.07 1.36
CA VAL A 105 -7.33 20.78 0.89
C VAL A 105 -7.31 20.77 -0.63
N GLN A 106 -6.77 19.69 -1.21
CA GLN A 106 -6.83 19.46 -2.62
C GLN A 106 -7.67 18.19 -2.91
N VAL A 107 -8.86 18.39 -3.46
CA VAL A 107 -9.64 17.31 -4.04
C VAL A 107 -9.03 17.00 -5.42
N HIS A 108 -8.51 15.79 -5.58
CA HIS A 108 -7.92 15.30 -6.82
C HIS A 108 -8.86 14.28 -7.47
N TRP A 109 -9.47 14.67 -8.59
CA TRP A 109 -10.39 13.83 -9.35
C TRP A 109 -9.63 12.75 -10.14
N THR A 110 -9.40 11.59 -9.53
CA THR A 110 -8.50 10.55 -10.04
C THR A 110 -8.91 9.96 -11.39
N ASN A 111 -10.22 9.89 -11.68
CA ASN A 111 -10.78 9.35 -12.92
C ASN A 111 -11.36 10.45 -13.83
N GLY A 112 -11.02 11.72 -13.58
CA GLY A 112 -11.47 12.86 -14.39
C GLY A 112 -10.92 12.84 -15.82
N PRO A 113 -11.62 13.49 -16.78
CA PRO A 113 -11.20 13.51 -18.18
C PRO A 113 -9.80 14.09 -18.40
N ALA A 114 -9.50 15.23 -17.76
CA ALA A 114 -8.19 15.88 -17.86
C ALA A 114 -7.06 15.03 -17.27
N VAL A 115 -7.32 14.32 -16.16
CA VAL A 115 -6.37 13.37 -15.56
C VAL A 115 -6.08 12.23 -16.53
N ARG A 116 -7.10 11.66 -17.18
CA ARG A 116 -6.91 10.60 -18.18
C ARG A 116 -6.06 11.07 -19.35
N GLU A 117 -6.25 12.30 -19.81
CA GLU A 117 -5.45 12.90 -20.88
C GLU A 117 -3.97 13.01 -20.47
N VAL A 118 -3.69 13.54 -19.29
CA VAL A 118 -2.32 13.61 -18.73
C VAL A 118 -1.69 12.22 -18.62
N LEU A 119 -2.41 11.24 -18.08
CA LEU A 119 -1.91 9.87 -17.96
C LEU A 119 -1.63 9.24 -19.33
N SER A 120 -2.53 9.45 -20.30
CA SER A 120 -2.39 8.93 -21.68
C SER A 120 -1.18 9.52 -22.40
N SER A 121 -0.79 10.76 -22.09
CA SER A 121 0.37 11.43 -22.71
C SER A 121 1.68 10.67 -22.50
N MET A 122 1.78 9.89 -21.42
CA MET A 122 2.95 9.08 -21.11
C MET A 122 3.08 7.83 -21.99
N GLY A 123 2.02 7.45 -22.71
CA GLY A 123 2.04 6.36 -23.69
C GLY A 123 3.05 6.59 -24.80
N SER A 124 3.29 7.85 -25.19
CA SER A 124 4.33 8.22 -26.17
C SER A 124 5.75 7.90 -25.70
N LEU A 125 5.95 7.74 -24.39
CA LEU A 125 7.21 7.34 -23.74
C LEU A 125 7.26 5.85 -23.40
N GLY A 126 6.28 5.05 -23.89
CA GLY A 126 6.18 3.62 -23.62
C GLY A 126 5.68 3.28 -22.20
N LEU A 127 5.03 4.22 -21.51
CA LEU A 127 4.46 4.04 -20.19
C LEU A 127 2.93 4.06 -20.26
N ASP A 128 2.31 2.89 -20.15
CA ASP A 128 0.85 2.81 -20.04
C ASP A 128 0.44 3.03 -18.57
N LEU A 129 -0.16 4.18 -18.30
CA LEU A 129 -0.67 4.59 -17.01
C LEU A 129 -2.21 4.56 -16.95
N THR A 130 -2.87 4.07 -18.00
CA THR A 130 -4.33 4.11 -18.16
C THR A 130 -5.05 2.88 -17.59
N GLY A 131 -4.43 2.16 -16.68
CA GLY A 131 -4.97 0.94 -16.07
C GLY A 131 -6.36 1.10 -15.42
N PRO A 132 -7.03 0.00 -15.06
CA PRO A 132 -8.34 0.04 -14.44
C PRO A 132 -8.28 0.78 -13.09
N PRO A 133 -9.28 1.61 -12.77
CA PRO A 133 -9.32 2.35 -11.51
C PRO A 133 -9.40 1.36 -10.32
N GLY A 134 -8.62 1.66 -9.29
CA GLY A 134 -8.57 0.88 -8.06
C GLY A 134 -7.98 1.69 -6.92
N LYS A 135 -8.02 1.15 -5.68
CA LYS A 135 -7.45 1.85 -4.50
C LYS A 135 -5.98 2.19 -4.72
N GLY A 136 -5.17 1.23 -5.19
CA GLY A 136 -3.75 1.46 -5.43
C GLY A 136 -3.50 2.55 -6.47
N TRP A 137 -4.32 2.62 -7.53
CA TRP A 137 -4.22 3.64 -8.55
C TRP A 137 -4.56 5.05 -8.02
N ALA A 138 -5.60 5.18 -7.18
CA ALA A 138 -5.95 6.43 -6.51
C ALA A 138 -4.87 6.88 -5.52
N VAL A 139 -4.34 5.95 -4.72
CA VAL A 139 -3.23 6.20 -3.79
C VAL A 139 -2.00 6.67 -4.54
N TRP A 140 -1.62 6.01 -5.63
CA TRP A 140 -0.46 6.38 -6.42
C TRP A 140 -0.55 7.81 -6.97
N GLN A 141 -1.70 8.21 -7.52
CA GLN A 141 -1.92 9.59 -7.98
C GLN A 141 -1.85 10.59 -6.81
N GLY A 142 -2.57 10.28 -5.72
CA GLY A 142 -2.58 11.12 -4.52
C GLY A 142 -1.18 11.32 -3.92
N LEU A 143 -0.31 10.31 -3.98
CA LEU A 143 1.11 10.44 -3.58
C LEU A 143 1.86 11.43 -4.46
N GLY A 144 1.68 11.36 -5.77
CA GLY A 144 2.30 12.31 -6.69
C GLY A 144 1.90 13.76 -6.42
N VAL A 145 0.65 13.97 -5.98
CA VAL A 145 0.15 15.28 -5.55
C VAL A 145 0.74 15.69 -4.21
N ALA A 146 0.66 14.84 -3.19
CA ALA A 146 1.10 15.13 -1.82
C ALA A 146 2.61 15.38 -1.73
N CYS A 147 3.42 14.61 -2.46
CA CYS A 147 4.87 14.71 -2.47
C CYS A 147 5.42 16.04 -3.02
N GLN A 148 4.57 16.86 -3.69
CA GLN A 148 5.02 18.17 -4.18
C GLN A 148 5.20 19.19 -3.07
N GLN A 149 4.48 19.04 -1.96
CA GLN A 149 4.43 20.04 -0.90
C GLN A 149 4.81 19.51 0.49
N ALA A 150 4.98 18.19 0.64
CA ALA A 150 5.24 17.56 1.92
C ALA A 150 6.50 16.70 1.92
N GLU A 151 7.14 16.61 3.08
CA GLU A 151 8.27 15.70 3.37
C GLU A 151 7.81 14.41 4.05
N VAL A 152 6.66 14.45 4.71
CA VAL A 152 6.00 13.31 5.36
C VAL A 152 4.60 13.19 4.81
N ILE A 153 4.21 11.99 4.43
CA ILE A 153 2.87 11.69 3.92
C ILE A 153 2.25 10.60 4.78
N GLY A 154 1.08 10.88 5.39
CA GLY A 154 0.25 9.90 6.06
C GLY A 154 -0.96 9.53 5.22
N LEU A 155 -1.33 8.25 5.19
CA LEU A 155 -2.52 7.76 4.49
C LEU A 155 -3.50 7.15 5.47
N PHE A 156 -4.79 7.49 5.30
CA PHE A 156 -5.91 6.92 6.03
C PHE A 156 -7.05 6.57 5.07
N ASP A 157 -7.75 5.47 5.35
CA ASP A 157 -8.98 5.14 4.63
C ASP A 157 -10.12 6.10 5.03
N ALA A 158 -11.07 6.34 4.11
CA ALA A 158 -12.17 7.30 4.29
C ALA A 158 -13.33 6.78 5.16
N ASP A 159 -13.33 5.48 5.49
CA ASP A 159 -14.46 4.78 6.12
C ASP A 159 -14.20 4.34 7.57
N ILE A 160 -13.20 4.90 8.23
CA ILE A 160 -12.81 4.58 9.62
C ILE A 160 -13.82 5.17 10.60
N ARG A 161 -14.59 4.30 11.27
CA ARG A 161 -15.64 4.69 12.24
C ARG A 161 -15.10 5.04 13.64
N THR A 162 -13.88 4.62 13.95
CA THR A 162 -13.19 4.86 15.23
C THR A 162 -12.12 5.94 15.14
N PHE A 163 -12.12 6.73 14.07
CA PHE A 163 -11.08 7.74 13.84
C PHE A 163 -11.03 8.76 14.96
N GLY A 164 -9.88 8.88 15.61
CA GLY A 164 -9.66 9.79 16.73
C GLY A 164 -8.40 10.65 16.54
N SER A 165 -8.24 11.69 17.38
CA SER A 165 -7.10 12.61 17.33
C SER A 165 -5.74 11.90 17.49
N GLY A 166 -5.70 10.79 18.21
CA GLY A 166 -4.49 9.98 18.35
C GLY A 166 -4.05 9.24 17.08
N TYR A 167 -4.93 9.07 16.08
CA TYR A 167 -4.57 8.34 14.86
C TYR A 167 -3.50 9.07 14.03
N PRO A 168 -3.72 10.33 13.60
CA PRO A 168 -2.70 11.06 12.88
C PRO A 168 -1.43 11.27 13.71
N GLU A 169 -1.57 11.57 14.99
CA GLU A 169 -0.44 11.79 15.88
C GLU A 169 0.46 10.55 15.96
N ARG A 170 -0.10 9.39 16.27
CA ARG A 170 0.65 8.13 16.41
C ARG A 170 1.30 7.72 15.10
N MET A 171 0.61 7.90 13.97
CA MET A 171 1.12 7.52 12.65
C MET A 171 2.23 8.44 12.15
N LEU A 172 2.17 9.75 12.43
CA LEU A 172 3.10 10.73 11.89
C LEU A 172 4.31 10.98 12.80
N ARG A 173 4.12 10.98 14.12
CA ARG A 173 5.17 11.34 15.09
C ARG A 173 6.50 10.59 14.93
N PRO A 174 6.55 9.28 14.59
CA PRO A 174 7.81 8.60 14.33
C PRO A 174 8.62 9.21 13.19
N LEU A 175 7.94 9.86 12.20
CA LEU A 175 8.56 10.46 11.03
C LEU A 175 8.86 11.95 11.21
N LEU A 176 8.16 12.66 12.12
CA LEU A 176 8.28 14.11 12.26
C LEU A 176 9.66 14.53 12.76
N ASN A 177 10.27 13.76 13.64
CA ASN A 177 11.63 14.02 14.10
C ASN A 177 12.65 13.24 13.24
N PRO A 178 13.45 13.92 12.39
CA PRO A 178 14.46 13.26 11.54
C PRO A 178 15.50 12.45 12.32
N SER A 179 15.76 12.80 13.60
CA SER A 179 16.74 12.08 14.42
C SER A 179 16.31 10.64 14.77
N HIS A 180 15.02 10.32 14.67
CA HIS A 180 14.54 8.95 14.81
C HIS A 180 14.98 8.05 13.65
N GLY A 181 15.35 8.61 12.51
CA GLY A 181 15.80 7.88 11.34
C GLY A 181 14.72 7.04 10.64
N MET A 182 13.46 7.13 11.07
CA MET A 182 12.35 6.35 10.49
C MET A 182 12.02 6.82 9.08
N ALA A 183 11.65 5.85 8.23
CA ALA A 183 11.24 6.12 6.85
C ALA A 183 9.83 5.62 6.53
N TYR A 184 9.36 4.61 7.25
CA TYR A 184 8.05 4.00 7.06
C TYR A 184 7.38 3.66 8.38
N VAL A 185 6.07 3.94 8.46
CA VAL A 185 5.20 3.61 9.59
C VAL A 185 3.98 2.85 9.08
N LYS A 186 3.62 1.76 9.74
CA LYS A 186 2.45 0.94 9.45
C LYS A 186 1.56 0.83 10.67
N ALA A 187 0.27 1.02 10.52
CA ALA A 187 -0.67 0.78 11.60
C ALA A 187 -0.83 -0.72 11.90
N PHE A 188 -1.16 -1.03 13.14
CA PHE A 188 -1.84 -2.26 13.53
C PHE A 188 -2.90 -1.95 14.58
N TYR A 189 -3.89 -2.83 14.73
CA TYR A 189 -5.04 -2.58 15.57
C TYR A 189 -5.83 -3.86 15.85
N SER A 190 -6.67 -3.82 16.89
CA SER A 190 -7.70 -4.82 17.16
C SER A 190 -8.96 -4.48 16.37
N ARG A 191 -9.26 -5.27 15.34
CA ARG A 191 -10.40 -5.01 14.47
C ARG A 191 -11.66 -5.66 14.97
N LEU A 192 -12.59 -4.83 15.44
CA LEU A 192 -13.86 -5.24 16.04
C LEU A 192 -15.00 -4.42 15.42
N SER A 193 -16.11 -5.07 15.08
CA SER A 193 -17.32 -4.35 14.70
C SER A 193 -17.97 -3.72 15.92
N LEU A 194 -18.20 -2.40 15.90
CA LEU A 194 -18.93 -1.70 16.96
C LEU A 194 -20.41 -2.10 17.03
N GLU A 195 -20.99 -2.54 15.89
CA GLU A 195 -22.39 -2.94 15.80
C GLU A 195 -22.62 -4.35 16.38
N THR A 196 -21.80 -5.31 15.99
CA THR A 196 -21.97 -6.72 16.34
C THR A 196 -21.06 -7.19 17.46
N GLN A 197 -20.10 -6.36 17.86
CA GLN A 197 -19.03 -6.68 18.82
C GLN A 197 -18.21 -7.93 18.44
N ALA A 198 -18.28 -8.35 17.18
CA ALA A 198 -17.59 -9.52 16.68
C ALA A 198 -16.23 -9.16 16.07
N LEU A 199 -15.25 -10.08 16.19
CA LEU A 199 -13.95 -9.95 15.55
C LEU A 199 -14.10 -9.86 14.05
N GLN A 200 -13.37 -8.90 13.46
CA GLN A 200 -13.32 -8.66 12.04
C GLN A 200 -11.92 -8.95 11.46
N GLY A 201 -11.69 -8.61 10.18
CA GLY A 201 -10.38 -8.78 9.55
C GLY A 201 -10.09 -10.21 9.09
N ARG A 202 -11.09 -10.94 8.60
CA ARG A 202 -10.96 -12.32 8.08
C ARG A 202 -9.81 -12.46 7.08
N ALA A 203 -9.60 -11.47 6.19
CA ALA A 203 -8.51 -11.50 5.23
C ALA A 203 -7.12 -11.58 5.89
N THR A 204 -6.89 -10.85 6.98
CA THR A 204 -5.63 -10.95 7.74
C THR A 204 -5.57 -12.24 8.56
N ARG A 205 -6.62 -12.52 9.33
CA ARG A 205 -6.64 -13.62 10.31
C ARG A 205 -6.69 -15.00 9.66
N LEU A 206 -7.53 -15.17 8.63
CA LEU A 206 -7.83 -16.46 8.01
C LEU A 206 -7.21 -16.64 6.63
N PHE A 207 -6.66 -15.59 6.02
CA PHE A 207 -6.00 -15.71 4.74
C PHE A 207 -4.50 -15.41 4.82
N VAL A 208 -4.09 -14.17 5.07
CA VAL A 208 -2.66 -13.80 5.02
C VAL A 208 -1.84 -14.54 6.08
N GLY A 209 -2.31 -14.58 7.33
CA GLY A 209 -1.60 -15.27 8.41
C GLY A 209 -1.35 -16.75 8.09
N PRO A 210 -2.39 -17.56 7.80
CA PRO A 210 -2.23 -18.96 7.38
C PRO A 210 -1.39 -19.12 6.11
N LEU A 211 -1.53 -18.26 5.12
CA LEU A 211 -0.75 -18.31 3.88
C LEU A 211 0.74 -18.16 4.14
N LEU A 212 1.15 -17.11 4.87
CA LEU A 212 2.56 -16.85 5.17
C LEU A 212 3.17 -18.01 5.98
N ALA A 213 2.45 -18.54 6.97
CA ALA A 213 2.91 -19.68 7.75
C ALA A 213 3.05 -20.98 6.90
N SER A 214 2.14 -21.19 5.94
CA SER A 214 2.20 -22.34 5.03
C SER A 214 3.34 -22.21 4.02
N LEU A 215 3.58 -20.99 3.50
CA LEU A 215 4.70 -20.71 2.60
C LEU A 215 6.05 -20.92 3.31
N GLU A 216 6.16 -20.55 4.58
CA GLU A 216 7.36 -20.82 5.39
C GLU A 216 7.60 -22.32 5.61
N GLN A 217 6.54 -23.12 5.75
CA GLN A 217 6.68 -24.59 5.84
C GLN A 217 7.14 -25.23 4.51
N ILE A 218 6.79 -24.63 3.37
CA ILE A 218 7.19 -25.14 2.04
C ILE A 218 8.61 -24.67 1.67
N PHE A 219 8.91 -23.39 1.82
CA PHE A 219 10.14 -22.80 1.35
C PHE A 219 11.22 -22.65 2.43
N GLY A 220 10.88 -22.96 3.70
CA GLY A 220 11.75 -22.71 4.83
C GLY A 220 11.70 -21.26 5.32
N THR A 221 12.55 -20.97 6.31
CA THR A 221 12.62 -19.64 6.94
C THR A 221 13.36 -18.66 6.03
N LEU A 222 12.61 -17.92 5.23
CA LEU A 222 13.13 -16.89 4.33
C LEU A 222 13.11 -15.51 4.98
N PRO A 223 14.13 -14.64 4.77
CA PRO A 223 14.18 -13.29 5.32
C PRO A 223 12.93 -12.45 5.00
N TYR A 224 12.44 -12.53 3.76
CA TYR A 224 11.24 -11.78 3.35
C TYR A 224 9.97 -12.30 4.03
N LEU A 225 9.78 -13.60 4.19
CA LEU A 225 8.64 -14.15 4.93
C LEU A 225 8.66 -13.74 6.40
N ARG A 226 9.83 -13.80 7.03
CA ARG A 226 10.00 -13.30 8.42
C ARG A 226 9.67 -11.82 8.54
N TYR A 227 10.10 -11.01 7.58
CA TYR A 227 9.76 -9.59 7.53
C TYR A 227 8.24 -9.39 7.46
N LEU A 228 7.54 -10.06 6.57
CA LEU A 228 6.08 -9.96 6.46
C LEU A 228 5.35 -10.39 7.73
N GLN A 229 5.82 -11.46 8.37
CA GLN A 229 5.27 -11.99 9.62
C GLN A 229 5.53 -11.09 10.84
N THR A 230 6.48 -10.14 10.74
CA THR A 230 6.76 -9.17 11.79
C THR A 230 5.61 -8.17 11.96
N PHE A 231 4.87 -7.88 10.90
CA PHE A 231 3.73 -6.96 10.96
C PHE A 231 2.52 -7.64 11.60
N ARG A 232 2.02 -7.05 12.69
CA ARG A 232 0.83 -7.54 13.41
C ARG A 232 -0.45 -7.46 12.56
N TYR A 233 -0.52 -6.45 11.67
CA TYR A 233 -1.63 -6.30 10.74
C TYR A 233 -1.11 -5.89 9.33
N PRO A 234 -0.59 -6.84 8.53
CA PRO A 234 0.04 -6.51 7.24
C PRO A 234 -0.91 -5.86 6.23
N LEU A 235 -2.21 -6.10 6.34
CA LEU A 235 -3.25 -5.49 5.49
C LEU A 235 -3.84 -4.18 6.05
N ALA A 236 -3.21 -3.52 7.04
CA ALA A 236 -3.66 -2.20 7.46
C ALA A 236 -3.59 -1.23 6.28
N GLY A 237 -4.66 -0.47 6.05
CA GLY A 237 -4.73 0.57 5.02
C GLY A 237 -4.03 1.86 5.44
N GLU A 238 -3.71 1.99 6.73
CA GLU A 238 -3.11 3.16 7.34
C GLU A 238 -1.59 3.01 7.40
N PHE A 239 -0.88 3.91 6.75
CA PHE A 239 0.58 3.96 6.74
C PHE A 239 1.07 5.38 6.51
N ALA A 240 2.33 5.62 6.88
CA ALA A 240 2.99 6.88 6.62
C ALA A 240 4.44 6.65 6.18
N PHE A 241 4.98 7.59 5.42
CA PHE A 241 6.35 7.49 4.91
C PHE A 241 6.96 8.86 4.62
N THR A 242 8.27 8.89 4.52
CA THR A 242 8.97 10.06 4.01
C THR A 242 8.73 10.23 2.51
N ARG A 243 8.78 11.47 2.01
CA ARG A 243 8.67 11.78 0.59
C ARG A 243 9.65 10.98 -0.26
N ASP A 244 10.90 10.88 0.19
CA ASP A 244 11.94 10.17 -0.56
C ASP A 244 11.58 8.70 -0.77
N LEU A 245 11.02 8.04 0.23
CA LEU A 245 10.52 6.68 0.07
C LEU A 245 9.32 6.66 -0.87
N ALA A 246 8.31 7.51 -0.63
CA ALA A 246 7.07 7.57 -1.44
C ALA A 246 7.34 7.73 -2.94
N MET A 247 8.32 8.57 -3.28
CA MET A 247 8.69 8.85 -4.66
C MET A 247 9.35 7.66 -5.38
N ASN A 248 9.90 6.70 -4.64
CA ASN A 248 10.62 5.56 -5.21
C ASN A 248 9.80 4.25 -5.24
N LEU A 249 8.63 4.22 -4.61
CA LEU A 249 7.79 3.02 -4.55
C LEU A 249 7.09 2.74 -5.89
N ARG A 250 7.08 1.47 -6.29
CA ARG A 250 6.24 0.92 -7.36
C ARG A 250 5.03 0.27 -6.71
N ILE A 251 3.86 0.79 -6.95
CA ILE A 251 2.64 0.41 -6.23
C ILE A 251 1.75 -0.45 -7.12
N PRO A 252 1.23 -1.60 -6.65
CA PRO A 252 0.16 -2.30 -7.35
C PRO A 252 -1.07 -1.42 -7.51
N SER A 253 -1.70 -1.45 -8.69
CA SER A 253 -2.92 -0.68 -8.95
C SER A 253 -4.18 -1.29 -8.35
N ASP A 254 -4.11 -2.56 -7.93
CA ASP A 254 -5.21 -3.40 -7.45
C ASP A 254 -5.26 -3.55 -5.91
N TRP A 255 -5.95 -4.58 -5.41
CA TRP A 255 -6.07 -4.92 -3.99
C TRP A 255 -4.80 -5.55 -3.38
N GLY A 256 -3.76 -5.77 -4.15
CA GLY A 256 -2.43 -6.12 -3.67
C GLY A 256 -1.65 -4.96 -3.08
N LEU A 257 -2.25 -3.75 -3.02
CA LEU A 257 -1.61 -2.50 -2.59
C LEU A 257 -0.79 -2.67 -1.29
N GLU A 258 -1.42 -3.14 -0.22
CA GLU A 258 -0.79 -3.19 1.10
C GLU A 258 0.41 -4.16 1.11
N MET A 259 0.25 -5.34 0.51
CA MET A 259 1.33 -6.33 0.44
C MET A 259 2.44 -5.92 -0.54
N GLY A 260 2.07 -5.34 -1.67
CA GLY A 260 3.04 -4.81 -2.63
C GLY A 260 3.81 -3.61 -2.09
N LEU A 261 3.15 -2.76 -1.30
CA LEU A 261 3.81 -1.66 -0.59
C LEU A 261 4.84 -2.21 0.41
N LEU A 262 4.50 -3.24 1.19
CA LEU A 262 5.44 -3.89 2.09
C LEU A 262 6.62 -4.51 1.33
N SER A 263 6.40 -5.06 0.14
CA SER A 263 7.46 -5.58 -0.73
C SER A 263 8.43 -4.49 -1.17
N GLU A 264 7.91 -3.34 -1.60
CA GLU A 264 8.75 -2.20 -1.99
C GLU A 264 9.46 -1.57 -0.78
N VAL A 265 8.81 -1.49 0.38
CA VAL A 265 9.47 -1.05 1.63
C VAL A 265 10.62 -1.99 2.00
N TYR A 266 10.45 -3.30 1.90
CA TYR A 266 11.53 -4.28 2.12
C TYR A 266 12.74 -4.05 1.20
N ARG A 267 12.48 -3.67 -0.05
CA ARG A 267 13.52 -3.38 -1.05
C ARG A 267 14.32 -2.10 -0.73
N HIS A 268 13.66 -1.07 -0.21
CA HIS A 268 14.21 0.28 -0.11
C HIS A 268 14.64 0.68 1.30
N VAL A 269 14.16 0.00 2.34
CA VAL A 269 14.27 0.47 3.73
C VAL A 269 14.83 -0.64 4.62
N ALA A 270 15.91 -0.32 5.35
CA ALA A 270 16.42 -1.23 6.38
C ALA A 270 15.34 -1.42 7.49
N PRO A 271 15.18 -2.63 8.05
CA PRO A 271 14.19 -2.90 9.09
C PRO A 271 14.25 -1.97 10.29
N SER A 272 15.44 -1.52 10.68
CA SER A 272 15.65 -0.55 11.78
C SER A 272 15.02 0.83 11.53
N ARG A 273 14.62 1.12 10.30
CA ARG A 273 13.97 2.37 9.89
C ARG A 273 12.46 2.20 9.65
N ILE A 274 11.91 1.06 10.03
CA ILE A 274 10.50 0.72 9.90
C ILE A 274 9.87 0.65 11.29
N THR A 275 8.67 1.23 11.39
CA THR A 275 7.89 1.24 12.63
C THR A 275 6.49 0.71 12.37
N GLN A 276 5.95 -0.08 13.30
CA GLN A 276 4.50 -0.35 13.37
C GLN A 276 3.92 0.28 14.62
N VAL A 277 2.70 0.81 14.52
CA VAL A 277 2.07 1.64 15.55
C VAL A 277 0.69 1.08 15.90
N ASP A 278 0.45 0.92 17.20
CA ASP A 278 -0.85 0.51 17.74
C ASP A 278 -1.87 1.65 17.68
N LEU A 279 -2.96 1.45 16.96
CA LEU A 279 -4.11 2.36 16.92
C LEU A 279 -5.27 1.91 17.81
N GLY A 280 -5.09 0.83 18.59
CA GLY A 280 -6.09 0.32 19.52
C GLY A 280 -7.28 -0.33 18.84
N LEU A 281 -8.49 0.06 19.24
CA LEU A 281 -9.74 -0.44 18.64
C LEU A 281 -9.99 0.20 17.29
N PHE A 282 -10.31 -0.64 16.30
CA PHE A 282 -10.53 -0.19 14.93
C PHE A 282 -11.80 -0.81 14.32
N ASP A 283 -12.68 0.05 13.83
CA ASP A 283 -13.86 -0.34 13.05
C ASP A 283 -13.96 0.49 11.77
N HIS A 284 -14.24 -0.19 10.67
CA HIS A 284 -14.53 0.43 9.38
C HIS A 284 -15.53 -0.43 8.60
N LYS A 285 -15.96 0.03 7.43
CA LYS A 285 -16.89 -0.70 6.58
C LYS A 285 -16.43 -2.13 6.33
N HIS A 286 -17.31 -3.09 6.58
CA HIS A 286 -17.04 -4.51 6.35
C HIS A 286 -17.43 -4.90 4.92
N LYS A 287 -16.51 -5.58 4.22
CA LYS A 287 -16.81 -6.21 2.94
C LYS A 287 -17.35 -7.60 3.17
N SER A 288 -18.40 -7.94 2.43
CA SER A 288 -18.89 -9.31 2.39
C SER A 288 -17.84 -10.26 1.81
N LEU A 289 -17.97 -11.54 2.12
CA LEU A 289 -17.10 -12.58 1.58
C LEU A 289 -17.21 -12.70 0.05
N GLY A 290 -18.32 -12.21 -0.52
CA GLY A 290 -18.73 -12.42 -1.91
C GLY A 290 -19.47 -13.75 -2.10
N GLU A 291 -20.47 -13.77 -2.97
CA GLU A 291 -21.23 -14.99 -3.28
C GLU A 291 -20.53 -15.82 -4.36
N LYS A 292 -19.86 -15.15 -5.30
CA LYS A 292 -19.16 -15.78 -6.42
C LYS A 292 -17.65 -15.61 -6.31
N PRO A 293 -16.87 -16.55 -6.88
CA PRO A 293 -15.43 -16.37 -7.06
C PRO A 293 -15.15 -15.07 -7.82
N GLY A 294 -14.21 -14.28 -7.32
CA GLY A 294 -13.85 -13.00 -7.94
C GLY A 294 -14.62 -11.78 -7.43
N GLU A 295 -15.49 -11.93 -6.42
CA GLU A 295 -16.19 -10.83 -5.76
C GLU A 295 -15.70 -10.61 -4.33
N GLY A 296 -15.90 -9.39 -3.80
CA GLY A 296 -15.67 -9.06 -2.40
C GLY A 296 -14.28 -9.43 -1.89
N LEU A 297 -14.23 -10.07 -0.71
CA LEU A 297 -12.97 -10.51 -0.09
C LEU A 297 -12.26 -11.62 -0.88
N GLN A 298 -12.97 -12.43 -1.69
CA GLN A 298 -12.33 -13.48 -2.49
C GLN A 298 -11.46 -12.88 -3.60
N ARG A 299 -11.94 -11.84 -4.30
CA ARG A 299 -11.13 -11.10 -5.28
C ARG A 299 -9.90 -10.49 -4.62
N MET A 300 -10.08 -9.81 -3.52
CA MET A 300 -8.99 -9.21 -2.76
C MET A 300 -7.94 -10.26 -2.35
N ALA A 301 -8.36 -11.38 -1.78
CA ALA A 301 -7.46 -12.46 -1.38
C ALA A 301 -6.68 -13.05 -2.57
N SER A 302 -7.32 -13.21 -3.74
CA SER A 302 -6.67 -13.69 -4.95
C SER A 302 -5.58 -12.72 -5.46
N GLU A 303 -5.82 -11.42 -5.43
CA GLU A 303 -4.85 -10.40 -5.82
C GLU A 303 -3.69 -10.31 -4.82
N ILE A 304 -3.98 -10.41 -3.51
CA ILE A 304 -2.98 -10.51 -2.44
C ILE A 304 -2.10 -11.76 -2.63
N PHE A 305 -2.69 -12.92 -2.90
CA PHE A 305 -1.95 -14.16 -3.14
C PHE A 305 -0.94 -14.01 -4.28
N CYS A 306 -1.39 -13.49 -5.41
CA CYS A 306 -0.51 -13.26 -6.56
C CYS A 306 0.62 -12.27 -6.22
N THR A 307 0.32 -11.21 -5.45
CA THR A 307 1.31 -10.22 -5.04
C THR A 307 2.35 -10.83 -4.11
N VAL A 308 1.95 -11.63 -3.12
CA VAL A 308 2.89 -12.32 -2.20
C VAL A 308 3.81 -13.25 -2.97
N LEU A 309 3.27 -14.07 -3.88
CA LEU A 309 4.10 -15.00 -4.66
C LEU A 309 5.06 -14.29 -5.62
N ARG A 310 4.63 -13.20 -6.28
CA ARG A 310 5.54 -12.38 -7.11
C ARG A 310 6.67 -11.79 -6.27
N SER A 311 6.34 -11.27 -5.09
CA SER A 311 7.34 -10.70 -4.18
C SER A 311 8.33 -11.75 -3.69
N LEU A 312 7.89 -12.99 -3.44
CA LEU A 312 8.79 -14.11 -3.13
C LEU A 312 9.73 -14.43 -4.29
N MET A 313 9.23 -14.41 -5.52
CA MET A 313 10.08 -14.58 -6.70
C MET A 313 11.11 -13.46 -6.82
N GLU A 314 10.71 -12.21 -6.57
CA GLU A 314 11.58 -11.04 -6.70
C GLU A 314 12.66 -10.97 -5.61
N HIS A 315 12.32 -11.31 -4.37
CA HIS A 315 13.23 -11.12 -3.23
C HIS A 315 14.05 -12.38 -2.89
N GLU A 316 13.46 -13.55 -3.08
CA GLU A 316 14.06 -14.83 -2.62
C GLU A 316 14.31 -15.81 -3.77
N GLY A 317 13.90 -15.49 -5.00
CA GLY A 317 14.01 -16.41 -6.13
C GLY A 317 13.08 -17.63 -6.04
N CYS A 318 12.14 -17.65 -5.09
CA CYS A 318 11.25 -18.79 -4.87
C CYS A 318 10.04 -18.74 -5.81
N VAL A 319 9.85 -19.79 -6.60
CA VAL A 319 8.74 -19.95 -7.54
C VAL A 319 7.83 -21.07 -7.06
N MET A 320 6.56 -20.77 -6.83
CA MET A 320 5.52 -21.76 -6.55
C MET A 320 5.10 -22.45 -7.85
N SER A 321 5.22 -23.76 -7.92
CA SER A 321 4.74 -24.56 -9.06
C SER A 321 3.36 -25.15 -8.81
N MET A 322 2.69 -25.60 -9.88
CA MET A 322 1.40 -26.31 -9.77
C MET A 322 1.53 -27.66 -9.02
N ASP A 323 2.71 -28.27 -9.03
CA ASP A 323 2.95 -29.55 -8.32
C ASP A 323 3.07 -29.35 -6.80
N GLN A 324 3.48 -28.16 -6.35
CA GLN A 324 3.56 -27.81 -4.93
C GLN A 324 2.21 -27.36 -4.36
N LEU A 325 1.26 -27.01 -5.23
CA LEU A 325 -0.03 -26.46 -4.82
C LEU A 325 -0.85 -27.40 -3.92
N PRO A 326 -0.95 -28.73 -4.14
CA PRO A 326 -1.67 -29.61 -3.22
C PRO A 326 -1.09 -29.58 -1.81
N THR A 327 0.22 -29.47 -1.67
CA THR A 327 0.89 -29.31 -0.36
C THR A 327 0.49 -27.99 0.29
N LEU A 328 0.49 -26.89 -0.47
CA LEU A 328 0.05 -25.59 0.03
C LEU A 328 -1.42 -25.64 0.48
N GLU A 329 -2.31 -26.23 -0.31
CA GLU A 329 -3.74 -26.33 0.03
C GLU A 329 -3.96 -27.10 1.35
N VAL A 330 -3.24 -28.20 1.58
CA VAL A 330 -3.31 -28.97 2.82
C VAL A 330 -2.78 -28.19 4.02
N LEU A 331 -1.59 -27.59 3.89
CA LEU A 331 -0.97 -26.80 4.96
C LEU A 331 -1.82 -25.58 5.31
N TYR A 332 -2.31 -24.87 4.30
CA TYR A 332 -3.13 -23.69 4.47
C TYR A 332 -4.43 -24.01 5.24
N ARG A 333 -5.15 -25.08 4.87
CA ARG A 333 -6.36 -25.53 5.58
C ARG A 333 -6.05 -25.86 7.04
N ARG A 334 -5.00 -26.64 7.29
CA ARG A 334 -4.61 -27.04 8.65
C ARG A 334 -4.25 -25.85 9.53
N VAL A 335 -3.39 -24.95 9.05
CA VAL A 335 -3.01 -23.74 9.78
C VAL A 335 -4.22 -22.85 9.98
N GLY A 336 -5.10 -22.72 8.99
CA GLY A 336 -6.33 -21.95 9.06
C GLY A 336 -7.32 -22.47 10.09
N GLU A 337 -7.52 -23.79 10.17
CA GLU A 337 -8.36 -24.44 11.20
C GLU A 337 -7.82 -24.18 12.62
N ASP A 338 -6.50 -24.21 12.78
CA ASP A 338 -5.88 -23.84 14.06
C ASP A 338 -6.14 -22.37 14.42
N ARG A 339 -6.10 -21.46 13.43
CA ARG A 339 -6.47 -20.06 13.64
C ARG A 339 -7.93 -19.88 13.99
N VAL A 340 -8.86 -20.58 13.33
CA VAL A 340 -10.29 -20.54 13.70
C VAL A 340 -10.49 -20.94 15.16
N ARG A 341 -9.81 -21.99 15.63
CA ARG A 341 -9.86 -22.40 17.04
C ARG A 341 -9.29 -21.36 17.98
N GLN A 342 -8.13 -20.78 17.65
CA GLN A 342 -7.47 -19.74 18.47
C GLN A 342 -8.35 -18.49 18.59
N PHE A 343 -8.91 -17.99 17.49
CA PHE A 343 -9.81 -16.82 17.53
C PHE A 343 -11.15 -17.10 18.19
N GLY A 344 -11.63 -18.34 18.12
CA GLY A 344 -12.79 -18.78 18.91
C GLY A 344 -12.53 -18.74 20.41
N LEU A 345 -11.36 -19.19 20.85
CA LEU A 345 -10.94 -19.12 22.26
C LEU A 345 -10.71 -17.66 22.71
N ASP A 346 -10.05 -16.85 21.90
CA ASP A 346 -9.85 -15.43 22.14
C ASP A 346 -11.20 -14.70 22.31
N SER A 347 -12.14 -14.94 21.42
CA SER A 347 -13.49 -14.39 21.51
C SER A 347 -14.21 -14.83 22.78
N ALA A 348 -14.13 -16.11 23.14
CA ALA A 348 -14.77 -16.63 24.34
C ALA A 348 -14.21 -15.99 25.64
N ILE A 349 -12.89 -15.83 25.72
CA ILE A 349 -12.21 -15.19 26.85
C ILE A 349 -12.63 -13.71 26.98
N ASN A 350 -12.71 -13.00 25.84
CA ASN A 350 -13.12 -11.59 25.77
C ASN A 350 -14.64 -11.40 25.78
N ARG A 351 -15.43 -12.46 25.89
CA ARG A 351 -16.91 -12.44 25.87
C ARG A 351 -17.48 -11.82 24.60
N LEU A 352 -16.80 -12.03 23.47
CA LEU A 352 -17.23 -11.58 22.16
C LEU A 352 -18.03 -12.68 21.45
N PRO A 353 -19.05 -12.33 20.65
CA PRO A 353 -19.72 -13.31 19.79
C PRO A 353 -18.77 -13.86 18.73
N TYR A 354 -18.88 -15.15 18.45
CA TYR A 354 -18.05 -15.83 17.47
C TYR A 354 -18.84 -16.79 16.60
N ASP A 355 -18.93 -16.51 15.32
CA ASP A 355 -19.55 -17.37 14.32
C ASP A 355 -18.52 -18.34 13.75
N ARG A 356 -18.30 -19.45 14.44
CA ARG A 356 -17.33 -20.48 14.03
C ARG A 356 -17.62 -21.02 12.64
N HIS A 357 -18.89 -21.31 12.33
CA HIS A 357 -19.26 -21.84 11.02
C HIS A 357 -18.97 -20.85 9.89
N GLY A 358 -19.29 -19.57 10.08
CA GLY A 358 -18.93 -18.52 9.12
C GLY A 358 -17.43 -18.30 8.93
N GLU A 359 -16.63 -18.52 9.97
CA GLU A 359 -15.16 -18.46 9.87
C GLU A 359 -14.59 -19.68 9.12
N GLU A 360 -15.08 -20.90 9.40
CA GLU A 360 -14.73 -22.11 8.67
C GLU A 360 -15.10 -22.01 7.19
N LEU A 361 -16.32 -21.52 6.88
CA LEU A 361 -16.75 -21.27 5.51
C LEU A 361 -15.84 -20.27 4.78
N ALA A 362 -15.43 -19.20 5.47
CA ALA A 362 -14.50 -18.21 4.90
C ALA A 362 -13.15 -18.84 4.60
N LEU A 363 -12.61 -19.66 5.51
CA LEU A 363 -11.35 -20.39 5.31
C LEU A 363 -11.42 -21.29 4.08
N HIS A 364 -12.51 -22.07 3.92
CA HIS A 364 -12.69 -22.94 2.76
C HIS A 364 -12.74 -22.14 1.45
N ARG A 365 -13.51 -21.06 1.40
CA ARG A 365 -13.57 -20.20 0.21
C ARG A 365 -12.23 -19.57 -0.14
N PHE A 366 -11.42 -19.21 0.84
CA PHE A 366 -10.05 -18.73 0.61
C PHE A 366 -9.13 -19.85 0.11
N ALA A 367 -9.28 -21.07 0.59
CA ALA A 367 -8.52 -22.20 0.08
C ALA A 367 -8.84 -22.50 -1.40
N ASP A 368 -10.11 -22.43 -1.77
CA ASP A 368 -10.57 -22.75 -3.12
C ASP A 368 -10.07 -21.74 -4.18
N LEU A 369 -9.70 -20.52 -3.78
CA LEU A 369 -9.13 -19.53 -4.71
C LEU A 369 -7.63 -19.75 -5.01
N LEU A 370 -6.90 -20.55 -4.22
CA LEU A 370 -5.44 -20.69 -4.38
C LEU A 370 -5.09 -21.24 -5.77
N ARG A 371 -5.78 -22.31 -6.20
CA ARG A 371 -5.54 -22.95 -7.49
C ARG A 371 -5.79 -22.03 -8.69
N PRO A 372 -6.96 -21.41 -8.86
CA PRO A 372 -7.20 -20.51 -9.99
C PRO A 372 -6.29 -19.28 -9.96
N SER A 373 -5.91 -18.80 -8.76
CA SER A 373 -5.01 -17.67 -8.62
C SER A 373 -3.58 -17.99 -9.04
N LEU A 374 -3.06 -19.19 -8.65
CA LEU A 374 -1.74 -19.64 -9.09
C LEU A 374 -1.72 -19.87 -10.60
N SER A 375 -2.75 -20.52 -11.16
CA SER A 375 -2.85 -20.73 -12.61
C SER A 375 -2.81 -19.40 -13.37
N ARG A 376 -3.54 -18.38 -12.88
CA ARG A 376 -3.53 -17.04 -13.47
C ARG A 376 -2.15 -16.38 -13.35
N LEU A 377 -1.50 -16.48 -12.20
CA LEU A 377 -0.17 -15.92 -11.97
C LEU A 377 0.86 -16.53 -12.94
N LEU A 378 0.86 -17.84 -13.12
CA LEU A 378 1.81 -18.53 -14.01
C LEU A 378 1.52 -18.26 -15.50
N ALA A 379 0.27 -17.99 -15.87
CA ALA A 379 -0.11 -17.63 -17.22
C ALA A 379 0.21 -16.16 -17.58
N SER A 380 0.37 -15.26 -16.60
CA SER A 380 0.63 -13.85 -16.79
C SER A 380 1.94 -13.43 -16.14
N THR A 381 2.92 -13.12 -16.95
CA THR A 381 4.23 -12.59 -16.50
C THR A 381 4.19 -11.10 -16.19
N ILE A 382 3.10 -10.41 -16.53
CA ILE A 382 2.97 -8.94 -16.38
C ILE A 382 2.49 -8.63 -14.96
N ALA A 383 3.31 -7.91 -14.19
CA ALA A 383 2.90 -7.30 -12.93
C ALA A 383 2.25 -5.94 -13.23
N HIS A 384 1.02 -5.74 -12.75
CA HIS A 384 0.35 -4.43 -12.80
C HIS A 384 0.88 -3.53 -11.68
N GLN A 385 2.17 -3.16 -11.78
CA GLN A 385 2.79 -2.19 -10.87
C GLN A 385 2.89 -0.84 -11.58
N LEU A 386 2.37 0.18 -10.93
CA LEU A 386 2.54 1.56 -11.37
C LEU A 386 4.00 1.99 -11.16
N PRO A 387 4.59 2.73 -12.09
CA PRO A 387 5.98 3.17 -11.99
C PRO A 387 6.18 4.11 -10.80
N SER A 388 7.41 4.17 -10.29
CA SER A 388 7.76 5.13 -9.25
C SER A 388 7.70 6.56 -9.79
N TRP A 389 7.35 7.51 -8.92
CA TRP A 389 7.30 8.93 -9.27
C TRP A 389 8.65 9.49 -9.66
N SER A 390 9.75 9.00 -9.05
CA SER A 390 11.12 9.37 -9.44
C SER A 390 11.40 9.04 -10.90
N ARG A 391 10.96 7.86 -11.38
CA ARG A 391 11.08 7.49 -12.79
C ARG A 391 10.26 8.40 -13.71
N LEU A 392 9.01 8.70 -13.33
CA LEU A 392 8.14 9.56 -14.13
C LEU A 392 8.70 10.98 -14.23
N ASN A 393 9.16 11.55 -13.11
CA ASN A 393 9.76 12.88 -13.11
C ASN A 393 11.07 12.94 -13.89
N SER A 394 11.80 11.83 -13.98
CA SER A 394 12.98 11.75 -14.85
C SER A 394 12.61 11.72 -16.34
N CYS A 395 11.46 11.14 -16.69
CA CYS A 395 10.95 11.13 -18.06
C CYS A 395 10.26 12.45 -18.44
N ASN A 396 9.50 13.02 -17.53
CA ASN A 396 8.79 14.29 -17.69
C ASN A 396 8.76 15.06 -16.36
N PRO A 397 9.64 16.05 -16.16
CA PRO A 397 9.74 16.79 -14.90
C PRO A 397 8.48 17.56 -14.50
N SER A 398 7.62 17.91 -15.43
CA SER A 398 6.35 18.62 -15.16
C SER A 398 5.19 17.67 -14.84
N PHE A 399 5.34 16.35 -15.08
CA PHE A 399 4.22 15.40 -15.03
C PHE A 399 3.44 15.42 -13.72
N ALA A 400 4.12 15.48 -12.59
CA ALA A 400 3.46 15.52 -11.27
C ALA A 400 2.65 16.80 -11.07
N MET A 401 3.14 17.95 -11.56
CA MET A 401 2.40 19.23 -11.53
C MET A 401 1.22 19.21 -12.48
N ASP A 402 1.41 18.68 -13.67
CA ASP A 402 0.39 18.57 -14.71
C ASP A 402 -0.77 17.70 -14.21
N LEU A 403 -0.45 16.57 -13.57
CA LEU A 403 -1.44 15.68 -12.95
C LEU A 403 -2.18 16.34 -11.79
N ALA A 404 -1.47 17.03 -10.91
CA ALA A 404 -2.07 17.73 -9.77
C ALA A 404 -3.00 18.87 -10.23
N TYR A 405 -2.66 19.53 -11.34
CA TYR A 405 -3.48 20.58 -11.94
C TYR A 405 -4.72 19.99 -12.60
N ALA A 406 -4.56 18.93 -13.40
CA ALA A 406 -5.64 18.25 -14.11
C ALA A 406 -6.71 17.65 -13.17
N GLY A 407 -6.30 17.24 -11.96
CA GLY A 407 -7.21 16.65 -10.97
C GLY A 407 -8.11 17.66 -10.22
N ARG A 408 -7.95 18.99 -10.42
CA ARG A 408 -8.77 20.02 -9.76
C ARG A 408 -10.08 20.25 -10.52
N ALA A 409 -11.17 20.53 -9.78
CA ALA A 409 -12.45 20.83 -10.36
C ALA A 409 -12.43 22.09 -11.28
N GLY A 410 -13.26 22.08 -12.31
CA GLY A 410 -13.63 23.26 -13.08
C GLY A 410 -12.57 23.83 -14.04
N ARG A 411 -11.44 23.15 -14.24
CA ARG A 411 -10.42 23.63 -15.19
C ARG A 411 -10.41 22.81 -16.49
N GLN A 412 -11.47 22.93 -17.24
CA GLN A 412 -11.35 22.91 -18.71
C GLN A 412 -10.60 24.18 -19.10
N SER A 413 -9.27 24.15 -19.10
CA SER A 413 -8.52 25.29 -19.62
C SER A 413 -8.51 25.21 -21.14
N PRO A 414 -9.07 26.21 -21.85
CA PRO A 414 -8.92 26.30 -23.30
C PRO A 414 -7.48 26.55 -23.76
N SER A 415 -6.53 26.68 -22.82
CA SER A 415 -5.15 27.11 -23.12
C SER A 415 -4.05 26.28 -22.48
N TYR A 416 -4.36 25.16 -21.80
CA TYR A 416 -3.33 24.24 -21.35
C TYR A 416 -2.91 23.33 -22.51
N THR A 417 -1.92 23.79 -23.26
CA THR A 417 -1.16 22.90 -24.13
C THR A 417 -0.13 22.23 -23.24
N PRO A 418 -0.16 20.89 -23.05
CA PRO A 418 0.92 20.19 -22.37
C PRO A 418 2.24 20.67 -22.96
N SER A 419 3.20 21.04 -22.10
CA SER A 419 4.51 21.55 -22.54
C SER A 419 5.04 20.59 -23.60
N ALA A 420 4.97 21.00 -24.87
CA ALA A 420 5.33 20.13 -25.97
C ALA A 420 6.75 19.64 -25.70
N ILE A 421 6.88 18.36 -25.40
CA ILE A 421 8.17 17.71 -25.19
C ILE A 421 8.92 17.92 -26.50
N ARG A 422 9.78 18.94 -26.53
CA ARG A 422 10.79 19.07 -27.60
C ARG A 422 11.78 17.93 -27.34
N LEU A 423 11.44 16.78 -27.86
CA LEU A 423 12.41 15.70 -28.05
C LEU A 423 13.53 16.30 -28.91
N ARG A 424 14.66 16.69 -28.28
CA ARG A 424 15.90 16.85 -29.01
C ARG A 424 16.22 15.47 -29.57
N ARG A 425 15.86 15.26 -30.82
CA ARG A 425 16.40 14.14 -31.62
C ARG A 425 17.90 14.28 -31.50
N PRO A 426 18.66 13.27 -31.12
CA PRO A 426 20.10 13.31 -31.23
C PRO A 426 20.40 13.48 -32.71
N ASN A 427 21.15 14.54 -33.09
CA ASN A 427 21.67 14.76 -34.40
C ASN A 427 22.68 13.63 -34.69
N HIS A 428 22.22 12.49 -35.14
CA HIS A 428 23.05 11.52 -35.81
C HIS A 428 23.09 11.89 -37.30
N SER A 429 24.05 12.75 -37.63
CA SER A 429 24.57 12.82 -38.98
C SER A 429 25.31 11.53 -39.25
N PRO A 430 25.00 10.78 -40.31
CA PRO A 430 25.80 9.61 -40.67
C PRO A 430 27.15 10.10 -41.22
N SER A 431 28.20 10.00 -40.42
CA SER A 431 29.57 10.13 -40.90
C SER A 431 29.84 8.96 -41.83
N LYS A 432 30.01 9.28 -43.11
CA LYS A 432 30.50 8.36 -44.14
C LYS A 432 31.90 7.87 -43.75
N LEU A 433 32.00 6.67 -43.23
CA LEU A 433 33.23 5.93 -43.16
C LEU A 433 33.57 5.44 -44.57
N GLN A 434 34.50 6.14 -45.24
CA GLN A 434 35.19 5.63 -46.42
C GLN A 434 36.11 4.48 -45.97
N ILE A 435 35.74 3.27 -46.38
CA ILE A 435 36.65 2.12 -46.32
C ILE A 435 37.61 2.24 -47.50
N GLN A 436 38.85 2.65 -47.26
CA GLN A 436 39.95 2.49 -48.19
C GLN A 436 40.37 1.01 -48.18
N ALA A 437 40.13 0.36 -49.32
CA ALA A 437 40.69 -0.95 -49.62
C ALA A 437 42.18 -0.76 -49.98
N ASN A 438 43.11 -1.16 -49.11
CA ASN A 438 44.48 -1.35 -49.47
C ASN A 438 44.68 -2.77 -49.98
N SER A 439 44.83 -2.90 -51.28
CA SER A 439 45.43 -4.06 -51.93
C SER A 439 46.94 -3.96 -51.81
N SER A 440 47.57 -4.90 -51.13
CA SER A 440 49.00 -5.16 -51.29
C SER A 440 49.20 -6.67 -51.51
N THR A 441 49.40 -7.00 -52.79
CA THR A 441 50.09 -8.17 -53.25
C THR A 441 51.51 -8.20 -52.74
N THR A 442 51.94 -9.31 -52.16
CA THR A 442 53.36 -9.74 -52.24
C THR A 442 53.46 -11.21 -52.35
N SER A 443 54.21 -11.58 -53.38
CA SER A 443 54.62 -12.87 -53.88
C SER A 443 55.73 -13.49 -53.07
N ALA A 444 55.76 -14.84 -53.08
CA ALA A 444 56.90 -15.76 -53.09
C ALA A 444 57.88 -15.76 -51.91
N ALA A 445 57.98 -16.83 -51.23
CA ALA A 445 58.96 -17.96 -51.32
C ALA A 445 58.63 -18.97 -50.22
#